data_99b531d749960951c50458eb0e565efa
#
_entry.id   99b531d749960951c50458eb0e565efa
#
_cell.length_a   1.000
_cell.length_b   1.000
_cell.length_c   1.000
_cell.angle_alpha   90.00
_cell.angle_beta   90.00
_cell.angle_gamma   90.00
#
_symmetry.space_group_name_H-M   'P 1'
#
loop_
_entity.id
_entity.type
_entity.pdbx_description
1 polymer ?
#
loop_
_entity_poly.entity_id
_entity_poly.type
_entity_poly.pdbx_seq_one_letter_code
_entity_poly.pdbx_strand_id
1 'polypeptide(L)'
;MTTFSVRFLGCKVSYTDADALRERLLADGHEEARAGEAEIALVNSCCVTREALGKSRQAAAKAARTHKRVYVSGCGANLEGAFAGLPENVTILNGQSADAPQRLAGLVGRAGGAVEIRPKRVRAFVQIQDGCSFACSYCVVPLVRGPARSKSAEEVLAEVRRRVEQGHKEVVLSGINLGCFHDKGAAVSLAELVRETGETPGLERLRLSSIEINHVGPELIAAVRETPTACRHLHVPLQSGDDEILRAMKRHYDAATFLRRLEGLEDFNLSTDVIVGFPGEGEAAFERTLDLIERAGITKVHVFPYSPRPGTATEGADDVPAQVKKERAARLRESSGNACLSRWRGKIGMAESVLIDRPGRGYSDDYTPWLVDGPVGEIVQAEAKNVTEQGIIGIVRRS
;
A
#
# COMPACT_ATOMS: atom_id res chain seq x y z
N MET A 1 21.85 24.05 -10.07
CA MET A 1 21.46 22.63 -9.97
C MET A 1 21.67 22.20 -8.52
N THR A 2 20.73 21.53 -7.89
CA THR A 2 20.81 21.09 -6.48
C THR A 2 20.66 19.59 -6.44
N THR A 3 21.46 18.91 -5.61
CA THR A 3 21.33 17.47 -5.41
C THR A 3 20.32 17.16 -4.29
N PHE A 4 19.52 16.11 -4.46
CA PHE A 4 18.54 15.71 -3.46
C PHE A 4 18.53 14.19 -3.23
N SER A 5 18.08 13.79 -2.03
CA SER A 5 17.85 12.40 -1.68
C SER A 5 16.41 12.20 -1.18
N VAL A 6 15.85 11.01 -1.37
CA VAL A 6 14.50 10.66 -0.93
C VAL A 6 14.54 9.55 0.10
N ARG A 7 13.96 9.80 1.28
CA ARG A 7 13.70 8.80 2.32
C ARG A 7 12.21 8.55 2.40
N PHE A 8 11.80 7.35 2.04
CA PHE A 8 10.42 6.91 2.08
C PHE A 8 10.11 6.14 3.37
N LEU A 9 8.97 6.50 4.00
CA LEU A 9 8.37 5.80 5.14
C LEU A 9 6.86 5.81 4.94
N GLY A 10 6.22 4.63 4.91
CA GLY A 10 4.76 4.55 4.77
C GLY A 10 4.25 3.43 3.86
N CYS A 11 3.02 3.61 3.40
CA CYS A 11 2.28 2.67 2.55
C CYS A 11 2.45 2.96 1.05
N LYS A 12 1.76 2.20 0.19
CA LYS A 12 1.78 2.39 -1.29
C LYS A 12 1.38 3.81 -1.70
N VAL A 13 0.34 4.39 -1.09
CA VAL A 13 -0.08 5.78 -1.35
C VAL A 13 0.99 6.78 -0.90
N SER A 14 1.60 6.59 0.25
CA SER A 14 2.74 7.42 0.67
C SER A 14 3.94 7.30 -0.27
N TYR A 15 4.11 6.14 -0.93
CA TYR A 15 5.15 5.98 -1.94
C TYR A 15 4.86 6.84 -3.17
N THR A 16 3.60 6.87 -3.66
CA THR A 16 3.23 7.74 -4.79
C THR A 16 3.42 9.21 -4.47
N ASP A 17 3.13 9.64 -3.23
CA ASP A 17 3.41 11.00 -2.78
C ASP A 17 4.92 11.33 -2.85
N ALA A 18 5.77 10.42 -2.36
CA ALA A 18 7.23 10.60 -2.39
C ALA A 18 7.79 10.61 -3.82
N ASP A 19 7.26 9.75 -4.69
CA ASP A 19 7.67 9.66 -6.09
C ASP A 19 7.26 10.91 -6.88
N ALA A 20 6.08 11.48 -6.60
CA ALA A 20 5.63 12.75 -7.20
C ALA A 20 6.57 13.92 -6.83
N LEU A 21 7.04 14.00 -5.57
CA LEU A 21 8.02 14.99 -5.14
C LEU A 21 9.36 14.80 -5.85
N ARG A 22 9.79 13.54 -5.99
CA ARG A 22 11.01 13.17 -6.69
C ARG A 22 10.94 13.55 -8.18
N GLU A 23 9.88 13.10 -8.86
CA GLU A 23 9.67 13.39 -10.30
C GLU A 23 9.61 14.90 -10.55
N ARG A 24 9.01 15.66 -9.64
CA ARG A 24 8.95 17.11 -9.74
C ARG A 24 10.35 17.75 -9.71
N LEU A 25 11.22 17.37 -8.77
CA LEU A 25 12.57 17.92 -8.70
C LEU A 25 13.42 17.51 -9.92
N LEU A 26 13.26 16.28 -10.42
CA LEU A 26 13.94 15.85 -11.66
C LEU A 26 13.47 16.67 -12.87
N ALA A 27 12.15 16.90 -13.01
CA ALA A 27 11.58 17.74 -14.06
C ALA A 27 12.02 19.22 -13.98
N ASP A 28 12.29 19.72 -12.76
CA ASP A 28 12.82 21.07 -12.54
C ASP A 28 14.37 21.15 -12.73
N GLY A 29 15.03 20.05 -13.15
CA GLY A 29 16.46 19.98 -13.48
C GLY A 29 17.39 19.75 -12.30
N HIS A 30 16.86 19.25 -11.17
CA HIS A 30 17.65 18.82 -10.03
C HIS A 30 18.08 17.37 -10.16
N GLU A 31 19.14 16.96 -9.47
CA GLU A 31 19.73 15.63 -9.57
C GLU A 31 19.51 14.81 -8.30
N GLU A 32 19.08 13.55 -8.44
CA GLU A 32 18.99 12.64 -7.31
C GLU A 32 20.33 12.00 -6.98
N ALA A 33 20.76 12.14 -5.71
CA ALA A 33 22.02 11.63 -5.20
C ALA A 33 21.81 10.70 -3.98
N ARG A 34 22.88 10.03 -3.56
CA ARG A 34 22.85 9.27 -2.31
C ARG A 34 22.69 10.21 -1.11
N ALA A 35 22.08 9.71 -0.03
CA ALA A 35 21.81 10.53 1.15
C ALA A 35 23.02 11.27 1.73
N GLY A 36 24.24 10.71 1.63
CA GLY A 36 25.46 11.35 2.11
C GLY A 36 26.05 12.41 1.18
N GLU A 37 25.56 12.52 -0.05
CA GLU A 37 26.07 13.39 -1.11
C GLU A 37 25.07 14.48 -1.52
N ALA A 38 23.83 14.36 -1.05
CA ALA A 38 22.74 15.27 -1.39
C ALA A 38 22.75 16.53 -0.52
N GLU A 39 22.43 17.69 -1.11
CA GLU A 39 22.24 18.94 -0.37
C GLU A 39 20.87 18.98 0.31
N ILE A 40 19.84 18.37 -0.30
CA ILE A 40 18.46 18.37 0.16
C ILE A 40 18.05 16.95 0.50
N ALA A 41 17.33 16.77 1.63
CA ALA A 41 16.61 15.54 1.93
C ALA A 41 15.10 15.74 1.82
N LEU A 42 14.45 14.85 1.08
CA LEU A 42 13.00 14.66 1.12
C LEU A 42 12.69 13.49 2.06
N VAL A 43 11.89 13.71 3.10
CA VAL A 43 11.46 12.69 4.04
C VAL A 43 9.95 12.56 3.94
N ASN A 44 9.46 11.51 3.28
CA ASN A 44 8.04 11.19 3.28
C ASN A 44 7.70 10.43 4.58
N SER A 45 6.76 10.96 5.36
CA SER A 45 6.47 10.54 6.73
C SER A 45 5.16 9.75 6.84
N CYS A 46 5.12 8.85 7.83
CA CYS A 46 3.94 8.07 8.20
C CYS A 46 3.56 8.32 9.66
N CYS A 47 2.25 8.30 9.95
CA CYS A 47 1.73 8.45 11.32
C CYS A 47 0.66 7.41 11.71
N VAL A 48 0.45 6.37 10.90
CA VAL A 48 -0.61 5.37 11.15
C VAL A 48 -0.36 4.52 12.41
N THR A 49 0.90 4.43 12.87
CA THR A 49 1.25 3.87 14.16
C THR A 49 2.23 4.79 14.90
N ARG A 50 2.33 4.64 16.24
CA ARG A 50 3.31 5.39 17.05
C ARG A 50 4.75 5.10 16.59
N GLU A 51 5.03 3.84 16.27
CA GLU A 51 6.34 3.42 15.78
C GLU A 51 6.67 4.06 14.42
N ALA A 52 5.72 4.09 13.49
CA ALA A 52 5.91 4.70 12.17
C ALA A 52 6.19 6.21 12.29
N LEU A 53 5.48 6.90 13.17
CA LEU A 53 5.73 8.32 13.45
C LEU A 53 7.10 8.52 14.09
N GLY A 54 7.47 7.68 15.07
CA GLY A 54 8.79 7.73 15.71
C GLY A 54 9.93 7.56 14.70
N LYS A 55 9.82 6.57 13.81
CA LYS A 55 10.77 6.35 12.70
C LYS A 55 10.83 7.55 11.75
N SER A 56 9.69 8.18 11.47
CA SER A 56 9.61 9.37 10.62
C SER A 56 10.33 10.56 11.24
N ARG A 57 10.12 10.82 12.54
CA ARG A 57 10.84 11.86 13.30
C ARG A 57 12.35 11.61 13.33
N GLN A 58 12.76 10.38 13.62
CA GLN A 58 14.18 10.00 13.64
C GLN A 58 14.84 10.21 12.27
N ALA A 59 14.14 9.86 11.18
CA ALA A 59 14.64 10.05 9.83
C ALA A 59 14.82 11.54 9.51
N ALA A 60 13.85 12.39 9.84
CA ALA A 60 13.94 13.83 9.65
C ALA A 60 15.07 14.45 10.50
N ALA A 61 15.17 14.10 11.79
CA ALA A 61 16.23 14.57 12.68
C ALA A 61 17.63 14.12 12.22
N LYS A 62 17.77 12.90 11.71
CA LYS A 62 19.03 12.42 11.14
C LYS A 62 19.39 13.20 9.87
N ALA A 63 18.43 13.39 8.97
CA ALA A 63 18.64 14.17 7.75
C ALA A 63 19.03 15.61 8.03
N ALA A 64 18.45 16.25 9.04
CA ALA A 64 18.76 17.62 9.44
C ALA A 64 20.24 17.83 9.84
N ARG A 65 20.91 16.77 10.29
CA ARG A 65 22.33 16.84 10.69
C ARG A 65 23.31 16.74 9.51
N THR A 66 22.83 16.23 8.36
CA THR A 66 23.70 15.86 7.23
C THR A 66 23.35 16.60 5.94
N HIS A 67 22.23 17.29 5.87
CA HIS A 67 21.77 18.01 4.68
C HIS A 67 21.56 19.49 5.00
N LYS A 68 21.76 20.35 4.00
CA LYS A 68 21.55 21.80 4.14
C LYS A 68 20.06 22.12 4.40
N ARG A 69 19.14 21.41 3.75
CA ARG A 69 17.69 21.58 3.87
C ARG A 69 17.00 20.22 3.91
N VAL A 70 15.96 20.11 4.72
CA VAL A 70 15.13 18.91 4.83
C VAL A 70 13.67 19.29 4.62
N TYR A 71 12.98 18.60 3.75
CA TYR A 71 11.55 18.75 3.52
C TYR A 71 10.82 17.50 3.98
N VAL A 72 9.89 17.64 4.92
CA VAL A 72 9.09 16.54 5.45
C VAL A 72 7.68 16.61 4.86
N SER A 73 7.24 15.55 4.22
CA SER A 73 5.91 15.40 3.60
C SER A 73 5.17 14.16 4.12
N GLY A 74 4.01 13.86 3.57
CA GLY A 74 3.21 12.67 3.87
C GLY A 74 2.32 12.82 5.09
N CYS A 75 1.69 11.72 5.54
CA CYS A 75 0.67 11.73 6.58
C CYS A 75 1.14 12.36 7.90
N GLY A 76 2.40 12.09 8.31
CA GLY A 76 2.96 12.65 9.54
C GLY A 76 3.11 14.16 9.49
N ALA A 77 3.37 14.76 8.32
CA ALA A 77 3.49 16.21 8.15
C ALA A 77 2.18 16.94 8.45
N ASN A 78 1.05 16.27 8.33
CA ASN A 78 -0.29 16.80 8.60
C ASN A 78 -0.79 16.56 10.04
N LEU A 79 -0.01 15.86 10.86
CA LEU A 79 -0.34 15.65 12.26
C LEU A 79 0.27 16.77 13.09
N GLU A 80 -0.57 17.56 13.73
CA GLU A 80 -0.16 18.73 14.53
C GLU A 80 0.90 18.34 15.59
N GLY A 81 1.93 19.15 15.75
CA GLY A 81 3.01 18.93 16.70
C GLY A 81 3.91 17.72 16.42
N ALA A 82 3.61 16.91 15.41
CA ALA A 82 4.33 15.67 15.11
C ALA A 82 5.85 15.87 14.92
N PHE A 83 6.26 16.98 14.37
CA PHE A 83 7.66 17.34 14.10
C PHE A 83 8.16 18.56 14.90
N ALA A 84 7.48 18.93 15.97
CA ALA A 84 7.93 19.99 16.87
C ALA A 84 9.33 19.73 17.45
N GLY A 85 10.15 20.77 17.59
CA GLY A 85 11.50 20.69 18.16
C GLY A 85 12.56 20.14 17.21
N LEU A 86 12.28 19.99 15.91
CA LEU A 86 13.31 19.73 14.90
C LEU A 86 14.10 21.00 14.57
N PRO A 87 15.35 20.89 14.06
CA PRO A 87 16.18 22.03 13.67
C PRO A 87 15.52 22.94 12.62
N GLU A 88 15.95 24.20 12.55
CA GLU A 88 15.39 25.22 11.64
C GLU A 88 15.54 24.91 10.14
N ASN A 89 16.51 24.06 9.77
CA ASN A 89 16.67 23.62 8.38
C ASN A 89 15.65 22.57 7.94
N VAL A 90 14.66 22.21 8.80
CA VAL A 90 13.56 21.30 8.49
C VAL A 90 12.29 22.08 8.17
N THR A 91 11.79 21.94 6.95
CA THR A 91 10.52 22.53 6.50
C THR A 91 9.45 21.45 6.39
N ILE A 92 8.28 21.68 6.99
CA ILE A 92 7.15 20.77 6.93
C ILE A 92 6.24 21.15 5.77
N LEU A 93 6.05 20.22 4.82
CA LEU A 93 5.14 20.34 3.69
C LEU A 93 3.77 19.76 4.09
N ASN A 94 3.08 20.42 5.00
CA ASN A 94 1.71 20.05 5.42
C ASN A 94 0.69 20.39 4.32
N GLY A 95 -0.56 19.94 4.45
CA GLY A 95 -1.64 20.16 3.48
C GLY A 95 -1.89 18.95 2.57
N GLN A 96 -2.58 19.16 1.47
CA GLN A 96 -2.91 18.06 0.55
C GLN A 96 -1.65 17.54 -0.14
N SER A 97 -1.55 16.22 -0.27
CA SER A 97 -0.39 15.57 -0.92
C SER A 97 -0.26 15.96 -2.40
N ALA A 98 -1.38 16.23 -3.08
CA ALA A 98 -1.39 16.69 -4.47
C ALA A 98 -0.69 18.04 -4.67
N ASP A 99 -0.72 18.93 -3.66
CA ASP A 99 -0.11 20.26 -3.75
C ASP A 99 1.37 20.27 -3.33
N ALA A 100 1.82 19.21 -2.66
CA ALA A 100 3.17 19.16 -2.10
C ALA A 100 4.29 19.28 -3.16
N PRO A 101 4.19 18.69 -4.37
CA PRO A 101 5.20 18.86 -5.41
C PRO A 101 5.36 20.31 -5.87
N GLN A 102 4.23 21.01 -6.05
CA GLN A 102 4.24 22.43 -6.47
C GLN A 102 4.83 23.33 -5.41
N ARG A 103 4.49 23.09 -4.14
CA ARG A 103 5.04 23.83 -2.98
C ARG A 103 6.54 23.59 -2.83
N LEU A 104 6.98 22.34 -3.00
CA LEU A 104 8.40 21.99 -2.99
C LEU A 104 9.17 22.73 -4.10
N ALA A 105 8.62 22.74 -5.33
CA ALA A 105 9.22 23.46 -6.45
C ALA A 105 9.37 24.95 -6.18
N GLY A 106 8.38 25.58 -5.53
CA GLY A 106 8.45 26.99 -5.12
C GLY A 106 9.55 27.26 -4.08
N LEU A 107 9.87 26.29 -3.21
CA LEU A 107 10.90 26.42 -2.17
C LEU A 107 12.32 26.11 -2.66
N VAL A 108 12.44 25.20 -3.62
CA VAL A 108 13.75 24.76 -4.17
C VAL A 108 14.15 25.58 -5.39
N GLY A 109 13.17 26.02 -6.20
CA GLY A 109 13.37 26.71 -7.47
C GLY A 109 13.61 25.74 -8.64
N ARG A 110 13.84 26.27 -9.84
CA ARG A 110 14.16 25.51 -11.06
C ARG A 110 15.64 25.64 -11.36
N ALA A 111 16.28 24.55 -11.76
CA ALA A 111 17.69 24.54 -12.12
C ALA A 111 17.93 24.63 -13.64
N GLY A 112 16.89 24.38 -14.45
CA GLY A 112 16.96 24.32 -15.90
C GLY A 112 17.57 23.00 -16.42
N GLY A 113 17.09 22.55 -17.57
CA GLY A 113 17.39 21.23 -18.13
C GLY A 113 16.47 20.14 -17.59
N ALA A 114 16.07 19.20 -18.45
CA ALA A 114 15.30 18.04 -18.05
C ALA A 114 16.27 16.88 -17.71
N VAL A 115 16.07 16.24 -16.56
CA VAL A 115 16.77 15.01 -16.17
C VAL A 115 15.86 13.83 -16.51
N GLU A 116 16.44 12.78 -17.10
CA GLU A 116 15.69 11.56 -17.41
C GLU A 116 15.13 10.93 -16.14
N ILE A 117 13.81 10.73 -16.11
CA ILE A 117 13.13 10.11 -14.98
C ILE A 117 13.19 8.59 -15.14
N ARG A 118 14.13 7.94 -14.49
CA ARG A 118 14.24 6.48 -14.48
C ARG A 118 13.40 5.88 -13.35
N PRO A 119 12.62 4.81 -13.65
CA PRO A 119 11.88 4.09 -12.63
C PRO A 119 12.79 3.49 -11.56
N LYS A 120 12.39 3.59 -10.29
CA LYS A 120 13.11 2.97 -9.17
C LYS A 120 12.59 1.59 -8.78
N ARG A 121 11.40 1.24 -9.24
CA ARG A 121 10.73 -0.01 -8.94
C ARG A 121 10.28 -0.67 -10.23
N VAL A 122 10.21 -1.99 -10.22
CA VAL A 122 9.69 -2.79 -11.32
C VAL A 122 8.19 -2.56 -11.53
N ARG A 123 7.44 -2.44 -10.44
CA ARG A 123 6.00 -2.15 -10.46
C ARG A 123 5.73 -0.66 -10.33
N ALA A 124 4.87 -0.11 -11.17
CA ALA A 124 4.38 1.25 -11.03
C ALA A 124 3.20 1.31 -10.04
N PHE A 125 3.19 2.30 -9.17
CA PHE A 125 2.02 2.60 -8.34
C PHE A 125 1.34 3.84 -8.90
N VAL A 126 0.07 3.72 -9.25
CA VAL A 126 -0.76 4.82 -9.74
C VAL A 126 -1.83 5.12 -8.70
N GLN A 127 -1.74 6.28 -8.09
CA GLN A 127 -2.74 6.73 -7.13
C GLN A 127 -3.98 7.23 -7.87
N ILE A 128 -5.12 6.58 -7.61
CA ILE A 128 -6.41 6.94 -8.22
C ILE A 128 -7.37 7.57 -7.22
N GLN A 129 -7.13 7.34 -5.91
CA GLN A 129 -8.01 7.81 -4.83
C GLN A 129 -7.15 8.22 -3.62
N ASP A 130 -7.54 9.28 -2.90
CA ASP A 130 -6.91 9.76 -1.69
C ASP A 130 -7.95 10.16 -0.64
N GLY A 131 -7.52 10.24 0.64
CA GLY A 131 -8.40 10.54 1.75
C GLY A 131 -9.43 9.44 2.04
N CYS A 132 -10.20 9.62 3.12
CA CYS A 132 -11.24 8.66 3.51
C CYS A 132 -12.35 9.39 4.27
N SER A 133 -13.60 9.12 3.89
CA SER A 133 -14.79 9.67 4.55
C SER A 133 -15.39 8.74 5.62
N PHE A 134 -14.75 7.60 5.91
CA PHE A 134 -15.15 6.71 6.99
C PHE A 134 -14.68 7.27 8.34
N ALA A 135 -15.51 7.08 9.37
CA ALA A 135 -15.27 7.55 10.73
C ALA A 135 -14.80 6.42 11.68
N CYS A 136 -13.92 5.51 11.18
CA CYS A 136 -13.39 4.43 12.01
C CYS A 136 -12.73 5.01 13.28
N SER A 137 -13.10 4.46 14.45
CA SER A 137 -12.78 5.05 15.75
C SER A 137 -11.29 5.17 16.07
N TYR A 138 -10.45 4.36 15.42
CA TYR A 138 -8.98 4.29 15.61
C TYR A 138 -8.18 5.02 14.52
N CYS A 139 -8.84 5.47 13.44
CA CYS A 139 -8.14 5.82 12.21
C CYS A 139 -7.84 7.32 12.14
N VAL A 140 -6.56 7.64 12.02
CA VAL A 140 -6.05 9.01 11.86
C VAL A 140 -6.14 9.52 10.41
N VAL A 141 -6.41 8.65 9.44
CA VAL A 141 -6.36 8.99 8.00
C VAL A 141 -7.29 10.16 7.63
N PRO A 142 -8.57 10.21 8.06
CA PRO A 142 -9.43 11.35 7.75
C PRO A 142 -8.87 12.69 8.26
N LEU A 143 -8.16 12.69 9.38
CA LEU A 143 -7.56 13.90 9.98
C LEU A 143 -6.36 14.40 9.18
N VAL A 144 -5.55 13.48 8.63
CA VAL A 144 -4.26 13.83 7.98
C VAL A 144 -4.33 13.85 6.45
N ARG A 145 -5.38 13.26 5.84
CA ARG A 145 -5.57 13.23 4.38
C ARG A 145 -6.89 13.86 3.93
N GLY A 146 -7.77 14.17 4.87
CA GLY A 146 -9.09 14.72 4.57
C GLY A 146 -10.08 13.70 3.99
N PRO A 147 -11.22 14.19 3.44
CA PRO A 147 -12.27 13.35 2.88
C PRO A 147 -11.79 12.61 1.60
N ALA A 148 -12.55 11.57 1.24
CA ALA A 148 -12.28 10.79 0.03
C ALA A 148 -12.36 11.66 -1.24
N ARG A 149 -11.35 11.55 -2.08
CA ARG A 149 -11.24 12.22 -3.39
C ARG A 149 -10.75 11.23 -4.42
N SER A 150 -11.29 11.28 -5.63
CA SER A 150 -10.83 10.50 -6.77
C SER A 150 -10.20 11.40 -7.82
N LYS A 151 -9.22 10.88 -8.55
CA LYS A 151 -8.80 11.46 -9.83
C LYS A 151 -9.85 11.16 -10.89
N SER A 152 -9.85 11.90 -12.00
CA SER A 152 -10.64 11.51 -13.17
C SER A 152 -10.08 10.24 -13.81
N ALA A 153 -10.94 9.49 -14.50
CA ALA A 153 -10.51 8.29 -15.24
C ALA A 153 -9.48 8.66 -16.30
N GLU A 154 -9.65 9.79 -16.96
CA GLU A 154 -8.71 10.31 -17.96
C GLU A 154 -7.30 10.53 -17.39
N GLU A 155 -7.19 11.20 -16.22
CA GLU A 155 -5.91 11.41 -15.52
C GLU A 155 -5.24 10.07 -15.13
N VAL A 156 -6.05 9.10 -14.67
CA VAL A 156 -5.55 7.77 -14.29
C VAL A 156 -5.02 7.03 -15.52
N LEU A 157 -5.78 6.99 -16.61
CA LEU A 157 -5.39 6.31 -17.84
C LEU A 157 -4.16 6.96 -18.49
N ALA A 158 -4.05 8.29 -18.46
CA ALA A 158 -2.86 9.00 -18.92
C ALA A 158 -1.63 8.63 -18.11
N GLU A 159 -1.76 8.56 -16.78
CA GLU A 159 -0.67 8.15 -15.89
C GLU A 159 -0.28 6.68 -16.12
N VAL A 160 -1.24 5.77 -16.31
CA VAL A 160 -0.97 4.35 -16.61
C VAL A 160 -0.19 4.22 -17.92
N ARG A 161 -0.62 4.89 -19.00
CA ARG A 161 0.09 4.89 -20.30
C ARG A 161 1.52 5.37 -20.12
N ARG A 162 1.73 6.49 -19.44
CA ARG A 162 3.06 7.03 -19.13
C ARG A 162 3.94 6.01 -18.40
N ARG A 163 3.38 5.27 -17.43
CA ARG A 163 4.13 4.24 -16.69
C ARG A 163 4.49 3.05 -17.56
N VAL A 164 3.61 2.63 -18.45
CA VAL A 164 3.89 1.56 -19.43
C VAL A 164 4.97 2.00 -20.42
N GLU A 165 4.90 3.23 -20.94
CA GLU A 165 5.93 3.82 -21.82
C GLU A 165 7.31 3.90 -21.13
N GLN A 166 7.36 4.05 -19.80
CA GLN A 166 8.57 3.97 -19.01
C GLN A 166 9.09 2.54 -18.81
N GLY A 167 8.43 1.52 -19.38
CA GLY A 167 8.83 0.10 -19.33
C GLY A 167 8.23 -0.70 -18.18
N HIS A 168 7.27 -0.17 -17.44
CA HIS A 168 6.60 -0.94 -16.40
C HIS A 168 5.60 -1.93 -17.00
N LYS A 169 5.73 -3.21 -16.66
CA LYS A 169 4.81 -4.28 -17.06
C LYS A 169 3.64 -4.48 -16.10
N GLU A 170 3.81 -4.11 -14.84
CA GLU A 170 2.77 -4.19 -13.81
C GLU A 170 2.45 -2.80 -13.25
N VAL A 171 1.16 -2.43 -13.29
CA VAL A 171 0.62 -1.25 -12.63
C VAL A 171 -0.24 -1.67 -11.44
N VAL A 172 -0.06 -0.99 -10.30
CA VAL A 172 -0.87 -1.16 -9.09
C VAL A 172 -1.72 0.07 -8.89
N LEU A 173 -3.03 -0.02 -9.11
CA LEU A 173 -3.97 1.04 -8.74
C LEU A 173 -3.99 1.17 -7.21
N SER A 174 -3.72 2.35 -6.72
CA SER A 174 -3.53 2.62 -5.30
C SER A 174 -4.49 3.69 -4.79
N GLY A 175 -4.98 3.49 -3.58
CA GLY A 175 -5.85 4.44 -2.87
C GLY A 175 -5.83 4.15 -1.37
N ILE A 176 -6.35 5.09 -0.59
CA ILE A 176 -6.57 4.89 0.85
C ILE A 176 -7.72 3.90 1.08
N ASN A 177 -8.78 4.04 0.33
CA ASN A 177 -9.86 3.07 0.17
C ASN A 177 -10.23 3.05 -1.32
N LEU A 178 -9.65 2.12 -2.04
CA LEU A 178 -9.76 2.06 -3.49
C LEU A 178 -11.22 1.92 -3.95
N GLY A 179 -12.03 1.20 -3.18
CA GLY A 179 -13.45 1.03 -3.47
C GLY A 179 -14.28 2.32 -3.44
N CYS A 180 -13.75 3.40 -2.83
CA CYS A 180 -14.38 4.73 -2.89
C CYS A 180 -14.04 5.49 -4.17
N PHE A 181 -13.31 4.90 -5.12
CA PHE A 181 -13.07 5.54 -6.41
C PHE A 181 -14.37 5.73 -7.17
N HIS A 182 -14.60 6.94 -7.59
CA HIS A 182 -15.69 7.31 -8.49
C HIS A 182 -15.34 8.61 -9.20
N ASP A 183 -15.24 8.56 -10.51
CA ASP A 183 -15.13 9.76 -11.33
C ASP A 183 -16.52 10.36 -11.54
N LYS A 184 -16.81 11.44 -10.81
CA LYS A 184 -18.11 12.10 -10.90
C LYS A 184 -18.35 12.81 -12.23
N GLY A 185 -17.29 13.23 -12.94
CA GLY A 185 -17.39 13.93 -14.22
C GLY A 185 -17.83 13.01 -15.34
N ALA A 186 -17.19 11.85 -15.44
CA ALA A 186 -17.47 10.83 -16.46
C ALA A 186 -18.41 9.71 -15.96
N ALA A 187 -18.82 9.74 -14.69
CA ALA A 187 -19.60 8.68 -14.02
C ALA A 187 -18.94 7.29 -14.05
N VAL A 188 -17.60 7.22 -14.09
CA VAL A 188 -16.84 5.97 -14.19
C VAL A 188 -16.65 5.36 -12.79
N SER A 189 -17.08 4.11 -12.63
CA SER A 189 -16.89 3.27 -11.43
C SER A 189 -15.48 2.66 -11.39
N LEU A 190 -15.11 2.06 -10.23
CA LEU A 190 -13.85 1.30 -10.13
C LEU A 190 -13.84 0.09 -11.09
N ALA A 191 -14.98 -0.57 -11.29
CA ALA A 191 -15.10 -1.72 -12.18
C ALA A 191 -14.85 -1.33 -13.65
N GLU A 192 -15.42 -0.23 -14.10
CA GLU A 192 -15.18 0.32 -15.42
C GLU A 192 -13.72 0.74 -15.58
N LEU A 193 -13.16 1.46 -14.60
CA LEU A 193 -11.75 1.83 -14.63
C LEU A 193 -10.81 0.62 -14.71
N VAL A 194 -11.13 -0.51 -14.07
CA VAL A 194 -10.35 -1.76 -14.16
C VAL A 194 -10.35 -2.27 -15.61
N ARG A 195 -11.52 -2.31 -16.28
CA ARG A 195 -11.63 -2.74 -17.67
C ARG A 195 -10.82 -1.83 -18.60
N GLU A 196 -11.05 -0.53 -18.51
CA GLU A 196 -10.36 0.47 -19.36
C GLU A 196 -8.84 0.46 -19.14
N THR A 197 -8.39 0.35 -17.88
CA THR A 197 -6.96 0.27 -17.56
C THR A 197 -6.35 -1.00 -18.11
N GLY A 198 -7.08 -2.13 -18.01
CA GLY A 198 -6.61 -3.42 -18.50
C GLY A 198 -6.38 -3.49 -20.00
N GLU A 199 -7.03 -2.62 -20.77
CA GLU A 199 -6.89 -2.49 -22.24
C GLU A 199 -5.68 -1.62 -22.64
N THR A 200 -4.93 -1.05 -21.68
CA THR A 200 -3.77 -0.21 -22.02
C THR A 200 -2.71 -1.02 -22.77
N PRO A 201 -2.35 -0.62 -24.01
CA PRO A 201 -1.35 -1.35 -24.79
C PRO A 201 0.00 -1.45 -24.05
N GLY A 202 0.56 -2.65 -23.99
CA GLY A 202 1.84 -2.94 -23.32
C GLY A 202 1.72 -3.18 -21.81
N LEU A 203 0.57 -3.01 -21.19
CA LEU A 203 0.33 -3.42 -19.80
C LEU A 203 0.14 -4.94 -19.76
N GLU A 204 0.98 -5.62 -18.99
CA GLU A 204 0.88 -7.08 -18.82
C GLU A 204 0.13 -7.46 -17.53
N ARG A 205 0.17 -6.60 -16.48
CA ARG A 205 -0.52 -6.85 -15.21
C ARG A 205 -1.12 -5.59 -14.60
N LEU A 206 -2.35 -5.72 -14.17
CA LEU A 206 -3.09 -4.72 -13.39
C LEU A 206 -3.41 -5.29 -12.01
N ARG A 207 -2.99 -4.60 -10.96
CA ARG A 207 -3.25 -5.01 -9.58
C ARG A 207 -4.02 -3.94 -8.82
N LEU A 208 -4.93 -4.38 -7.96
CA LEU A 208 -5.68 -3.52 -7.05
C LEU A 208 -5.01 -3.49 -5.67
N SER A 209 -4.99 -2.32 -5.02
CA SER A 209 -4.59 -2.19 -3.63
C SER A 209 -5.74 -2.48 -2.66
N SER A 210 -5.77 -1.87 -1.48
CA SER A 210 -6.78 -2.15 -0.44
C SER A 210 -8.18 -1.71 -0.83
N ILE A 211 -9.14 -2.64 -0.72
CA ILE A 211 -10.57 -2.41 -0.99
C ILE A 211 -11.36 -2.81 0.25
N GLU A 212 -12.17 -1.91 0.78
CA GLU A 212 -13.05 -2.22 1.90
C GLU A 212 -14.17 -3.15 1.45
N ILE A 213 -14.57 -4.10 2.31
CA ILE A 213 -15.43 -5.24 1.96
C ILE A 213 -16.77 -4.84 1.33
N ASN A 214 -17.38 -3.72 1.74
CA ASN A 214 -18.64 -3.26 1.16
C ASN A 214 -18.53 -2.85 -0.32
N HIS A 215 -17.32 -2.59 -0.80
CA HIS A 215 -17.02 -2.30 -2.20
C HIS A 215 -16.60 -3.55 -3.01
N VAL A 216 -16.44 -4.70 -2.35
CA VAL A 216 -16.24 -5.99 -3.03
C VAL A 216 -17.60 -6.52 -3.44
N GLY A 217 -18.01 -6.17 -4.65
CA GLY A 217 -19.31 -6.53 -5.20
C GLY A 217 -19.19 -7.31 -6.52
N PRO A 218 -20.32 -7.92 -6.99
CA PRO A 218 -20.33 -8.76 -8.19
C PRO A 218 -19.74 -8.05 -9.42
N GLU A 219 -20.03 -6.75 -9.57
CA GLU A 219 -19.56 -5.95 -10.72
C GLU A 219 -18.04 -5.80 -10.75
N LEU A 220 -17.42 -5.48 -9.60
CA LEU A 220 -15.96 -5.40 -9.50
C LEU A 220 -15.29 -6.75 -9.71
N ILE A 221 -15.86 -7.82 -9.14
CA ILE A 221 -15.34 -9.18 -9.29
C ILE A 221 -15.45 -9.64 -10.76
N ALA A 222 -16.56 -9.36 -11.43
CA ALA A 222 -16.72 -9.62 -12.85
C ALA A 222 -15.66 -8.84 -13.66
N ALA A 223 -15.48 -7.55 -13.41
CA ALA A 223 -14.48 -6.73 -14.08
C ALA A 223 -13.06 -7.31 -13.93
N VAL A 224 -12.67 -7.73 -12.72
CA VAL A 224 -11.36 -8.36 -12.48
C VAL A 224 -11.24 -9.71 -13.20
N ARG A 225 -12.32 -10.51 -13.27
CA ARG A 225 -12.33 -11.81 -13.94
C ARG A 225 -12.28 -11.70 -15.45
N GLU A 226 -12.97 -10.72 -16.01
CA GLU A 226 -13.08 -10.48 -17.46
C GLU A 226 -11.85 -9.77 -18.05
N THR A 227 -11.06 -9.06 -17.22
CA THR A 227 -9.87 -8.34 -17.66
C THR A 227 -8.64 -9.25 -17.59
N PRO A 228 -8.06 -9.68 -18.74
CA PRO A 228 -6.98 -10.68 -18.76
C PRO A 228 -5.72 -10.25 -18.00
N THR A 229 -5.44 -8.94 -17.99
CA THR A 229 -4.29 -8.36 -17.27
C THR A 229 -4.54 -8.20 -15.78
N ALA A 230 -5.80 -8.27 -15.30
CA ALA A 230 -6.11 -8.07 -13.90
C ALA A 230 -5.71 -9.27 -13.03
N CYS A 231 -4.92 -8.99 -12.03
CA CYS A 231 -4.35 -9.97 -11.10
C CYS A 231 -5.40 -10.57 -10.15
N ARG A 232 -5.38 -11.89 -9.96
CA ARG A 232 -6.28 -12.64 -9.06
C ARG A 232 -5.86 -12.54 -7.59
N HIS A 233 -5.71 -11.32 -7.11
CA HIS A 233 -5.38 -11.02 -5.72
C HIS A 233 -6.21 -9.85 -5.23
N LEU A 234 -6.83 -9.99 -4.06
CA LEU A 234 -7.52 -8.90 -3.37
C LEU A 234 -6.95 -8.71 -1.96
N HIS A 235 -6.75 -7.46 -1.59
CA HIS A 235 -6.44 -7.08 -0.23
C HIS A 235 -7.68 -6.42 0.39
N VAL A 236 -8.32 -7.13 1.33
CA VAL A 236 -9.59 -6.73 1.94
C VAL A 236 -9.42 -6.60 3.46
N PRO A 237 -9.24 -5.39 4.00
CA PRO A 237 -9.01 -5.18 5.44
C PRO A 237 -10.19 -5.62 6.30
N LEU A 238 -10.00 -6.65 7.12
CA LEU A 238 -10.99 -7.19 8.07
C LEU A 238 -11.03 -6.39 9.37
N GLN A 239 -9.86 -6.04 9.90
CA GLN A 239 -9.61 -5.39 11.17
C GLN A 239 -9.89 -6.27 12.41
N SER A 240 -11.06 -6.90 12.53
CA SER A 240 -11.45 -7.86 13.56
C SER A 240 -12.50 -8.84 13.01
N GLY A 241 -12.55 -10.06 13.52
CA GLY A 241 -13.60 -11.05 13.21
C GLY A 241 -14.74 -11.06 14.23
N ASP A 242 -14.73 -10.14 15.16
CA ASP A 242 -15.73 -10.02 16.22
C ASP A 242 -16.67 -8.83 15.98
N ASP A 243 -17.98 -9.07 16.03
CA ASP A 243 -18.98 -8.06 15.71
C ASP A 243 -19.05 -6.92 16.73
N GLU A 244 -18.76 -7.17 18.01
CA GLU A 244 -18.73 -6.14 19.04
C GLU A 244 -17.51 -5.23 18.85
N ILE A 245 -16.36 -5.82 18.54
CA ILE A 245 -15.13 -5.09 18.22
C ILE A 245 -15.30 -4.31 16.90
N LEU A 246 -15.86 -4.92 15.85
CA LEU A 246 -16.16 -4.23 14.59
C LEU A 246 -17.08 -3.02 14.80
N ARG A 247 -18.09 -3.17 15.64
CA ARG A 247 -19.01 -2.06 16.01
C ARG A 247 -18.27 -0.97 16.79
N ALA A 248 -17.42 -1.34 17.76
CA ALA A 248 -16.58 -0.39 18.51
C ALA A 248 -15.56 0.32 17.61
N MET A 249 -15.04 -0.36 16.58
CA MET A 249 -14.20 0.19 15.52
C MET A 249 -14.99 1.09 14.56
N LYS A 250 -16.32 1.17 14.65
CA LYS A 250 -17.22 1.84 13.70
C LYS A 250 -17.06 1.31 12.28
N ARG A 251 -16.94 -0.02 12.12
CA ARG A 251 -16.98 -0.65 10.80
C ARG A 251 -18.43 -0.80 10.34
N HIS A 252 -18.65 -0.71 9.03
CA HIS A 252 -19.98 -0.75 8.41
C HIS A 252 -20.35 -2.16 7.89
N TYR A 253 -19.83 -3.20 8.52
CA TYR A 253 -20.10 -4.61 8.24
C TYR A 253 -19.91 -5.44 9.51
N ASP A 254 -20.49 -6.63 9.51
CA ASP A 254 -20.30 -7.69 10.50
C ASP A 254 -19.56 -8.89 9.89
N ALA A 255 -19.19 -9.85 10.73
CA ALA A 255 -18.48 -11.07 10.33
C ALA A 255 -19.22 -11.87 9.25
N ALA A 256 -20.56 -11.96 9.36
CA ALA A 256 -21.39 -12.68 8.41
C ALA A 256 -21.39 -11.98 7.03
N THR A 257 -21.48 -10.68 7.00
CA THR A 257 -21.39 -9.89 5.76
C THR A 257 -20.02 -10.02 5.12
N PHE A 258 -18.94 -10.00 5.92
CA PHE A 258 -17.58 -10.18 5.42
C PHE A 258 -17.43 -11.53 4.72
N LEU A 259 -17.84 -12.63 5.35
CA LEU A 259 -17.81 -13.97 4.75
C LEU A 259 -18.64 -14.04 3.47
N ARG A 260 -19.90 -13.62 3.52
CA ARG A 260 -20.80 -13.66 2.35
C ARG A 260 -20.27 -12.89 1.15
N ARG A 261 -19.56 -11.78 1.37
CA ARG A 261 -18.96 -11.00 0.28
C ARG A 261 -17.75 -11.68 -0.36
N LEU A 262 -17.11 -12.62 0.34
CA LEU A 262 -15.96 -13.38 -0.15
C LEU A 262 -16.34 -14.76 -0.70
N GLU A 263 -17.59 -15.18 -0.59
CA GLU A 263 -18.09 -16.42 -1.20
C GLU A 263 -17.87 -16.42 -2.71
N GLY A 264 -17.40 -17.53 -3.25
CA GLY A 264 -17.14 -17.71 -4.68
C GLY A 264 -15.86 -17.03 -5.17
N LEU A 265 -14.93 -16.63 -4.26
CA LEU A 265 -13.64 -16.04 -4.60
C LEU A 265 -12.46 -17.00 -4.38
N GLU A 266 -12.67 -18.32 -4.50
CA GLU A 266 -11.64 -19.34 -4.30
C GLU A 266 -10.51 -19.24 -5.34
N ASP A 267 -10.81 -18.66 -6.52
CA ASP A 267 -9.85 -18.35 -7.58
C ASP A 267 -8.95 -17.15 -7.24
N PHE A 268 -9.27 -16.39 -6.21
CA PHE A 268 -8.45 -15.28 -5.74
C PHE A 268 -7.51 -15.69 -4.60
N ASN A 269 -6.36 -15.06 -4.54
CA ASN A 269 -5.55 -15.05 -3.33
C ASN A 269 -5.97 -13.86 -2.46
N LEU A 270 -6.45 -14.12 -1.25
CA LEU A 270 -6.97 -13.10 -0.35
C LEU A 270 -5.95 -12.71 0.72
N SER A 271 -5.80 -11.43 0.94
CA SER A 271 -5.01 -10.87 2.03
C SER A 271 -5.79 -9.84 2.83
N THR A 272 -5.44 -9.65 4.10
CA THR A 272 -6.17 -8.77 5.02
C THR A 272 -5.27 -8.04 6.00
N ASP A 273 -5.81 -6.99 6.62
CA ASP A 273 -5.26 -6.33 7.79
C ASP A 273 -6.08 -6.69 9.03
N VAL A 274 -5.41 -6.95 10.16
CA VAL A 274 -6.03 -7.18 11.46
C VAL A 274 -5.35 -6.35 12.53
N ILE A 275 -6.14 -5.69 13.37
CA ILE A 275 -5.68 -4.98 14.56
C ILE A 275 -5.89 -5.91 15.76
N VAL A 276 -4.83 -6.26 16.49
CA VAL A 276 -4.89 -7.05 17.72
C VAL A 276 -4.77 -6.15 18.94
N GLY A 277 -5.55 -6.48 19.98
CA GLY A 277 -5.58 -5.71 21.22
C GLY A 277 -6.23 -4.35 21.06
N PHE A 278 -7.25 -4.26 20.23
CA PHE A 278 -8.16 -3.10 20.22
C PHE A 278 -8.86 -2.98 21.57
N PRO A 279 -9.19 -1.78 22.09
CA PRO A 279 -9.87 -1.61 23.35
C PRO A 279 -11.13 -2.49 23.49
N GLY A 280 -11.20 -3.25 24.57
CA GLY A 280 -12.26 -4.22 24.83
C GLY A 280 -12.11 -5.58 24.14
N GLU A 281 -11.06 -5.82 23.34
CA GLU A 281 -10.81 -7.13 22.72
C GLU A 281 -10.42 -8.17 23.78
N GLY A 282 -11.38 -9.03 24.18
CA GLY A 282 -11.13 -10.21 25.01
C GLY A 282 -10.57 -11.39 24.18
N GLU A 283 -10.20 -12.49 24.87
CA GLU A 283 -9.68 -13.70 24.19
C GLU A 283 -10.71 -14.32 23.24
N ALA A 284 -11.98 -14.39 23.66
CA ALA A 284 -13.04 -14.93 22.80
C ALA A 284 -13.25 -14.13 21.50
N ALA A 285 -13.08 -12.81 21.55
CA ALA A 285 -13.16 -11.95 20.36
C ALA A 285 -11.97 -12.20 19.41
N PHE A 286 -10.79 -12.41 19.98
CA PHE A 286 -9.59 -12.77 19.22
C PHE A 286 -9.73 -14.15 18.56
N GLU A 287 -10.27 -15.17 19.27
CA GLU A 287 -10.52 -16.51 18.70
C GLU A 287 -11.52 -16.42 17.52
N ARG A 288 -12.59 -15.61 17.62
CA ARG A 288 -13.50 -15.38 16.51
C ARG A 288 -12.82 -14.76 15.30
N THR A 289 -11.80 -13.93 15.53
CA THR A 289 -10.99 -13.35 14.43
C THR A 289 -10.15 -14.42 13.72
N LEU A 290 -9.55 -15.35 14.46
CA LEU A 290 -8.82 -16.49 13.88
C LEU A 290 -9.73 -17.40 13.05
N ASP A 291 -10.89 -17.79 13.63
CA ASP A 291 -11.90 -18.64 12.95
C ASP A 291 -12.38 -18.00 11.64
N LEU A 292 -12.70 -16.71 11.67
CA LEU A 292 -13.19 -16.00 10.49
C LEU A 292 -12.13 -15.95 9.37
N ILE A 293 -10.88 -15.71 9.70
CA ILE A 293 -9.76 -15.69 8.73
C ILE A 293 -9.63 -17.05 8.04
N GLU A 294 -9.70 -18.13 8.80
CA GLU A 294 -9.65 -19.51 8.27
C GLU A 294 -10.84 -19.79 7.35
N ARG A 295 -12.06 -19.52 7.80
CA ARG A 295 -13.29 -19.72 7.04
C ARG A 295 -13.36 -18.89 5.77
N ALA A 296 -12.80 -17.68 5.79
CA ALA A 296 -12.71 -16.79 4.63
C ALA A 296 -11.61 -17.20 3.62
N GLY A 297 -10.82 -18.24 3.90
CA GLY A 297 -9.72 -18.68 3.04
C GLY A 297 -8.61 -17.63 2.87
N ILE A 298 -8.45 -16.73 3.85
CA ILE A 298 -7.45 -15.67 3.80
C ILE A 298 -6.07 -16.27 4.07
N THR A 299 -5.15 -16.10 3.12
CA THR A 299 -3.80 -16.67 3.24
C THR A 299 -2.83 -15.72 3.92
N LYS A 300 -2.89 -14.41 3.62
CA LYS A 300 -1.96 -13.43 4.15
C LYS A 300 -2.63 -12.43 5.07
N VAL A 301 -2.15 -12.36 6.33
CA VAL A 301 -2.60 -11.40 7.33
C VAL A 301 -1.49 -10.42 7.68
N HIS A 302 -1.74 -9.13 7.52
CA HIS A 302 -0.92 -8.08 8.06
C HIS A 302 -1.43 -7.73 9.45
N VAL A 303 -0.64 -8.02 10.47
CA VAL A 303 -1.04 -7.86 11.86
C VAL A 303 -0.48 -6.58 12.45
N PHE A 304 -1.37 -5.76 12.97
CA PHE A 304 -1.07 -4.48 13.61
C PHE A 304 -1.46 -4.53 15.09
N PRO A 305 -0.52 -4.49 16.03
CA PRO A 305 -0.86 -4.22 17.41
C PRO A 305 -1.56 -2.85 17.51
N TYR A 306 -2.68 -2.80 18.22
CA TYR A 306 -3.39 -1.54 18.41
C TYR A 306 -2.45 -0.46 18.96
N SER A 307 -2.57 0.72 18.42
CA SER A 307 -1.76 1.88 18.78
C SER A 307 -2.63 3.14 18.75
N PRO A 308 -2.97 3.73 19.92
CA PRO A 308 -3.80 4.93 19.98
C PRO A 308 -3.18 6.08 19.17
N ARG A 309 -4.02 6.82 18.47
CA ARG A 309 -3.63 7.96 17.63
C ARG A 309 -4.23 9.26 18.12
N PRO A 310 -3.44 10.35 18.16
CA PRO A 310 -3.96 11.66 18.51
C PRO A 310 -5.15 12.06 17.64
N GLY A 311 -6.18 12.64 18.25
CA GLY A 311 -7.37 13.13 17.59
C GLY A 311 -8.38 12.04 17.17
N THR A 312 -8.10 10.77 17.42
CA THR A 312 -9.06 9.67 17.16
C THR A 312 -9.97 9.40 18.35
N ALA A 313 -11.17 8.84 18.10
CA ALA A 313 -12.12 8.56 19.17
C ALA A 313 -11.61 7.56 20.24
N THR A 314 -10.59 6.78 19.93
CA THR A 314 -9.98 5.81 20.84
C THR A 314 -8.58 6.23 21.32
N GLU A 315 -8.23 7.53 21.24
CA GLU A 315 -6.91 8.03 21.64
C GLU A 315 -6.52 7.66 23.08
N GLY A 316 -7.45 7.77 24.02
CA GLY A 316 -7.24 7.47 25.44
C GLY A 316 -7.48 6.04 25.86
N ALA A 317 -7.94 5.17 24.94
CA ALA A 317 -8.34 3.81 25.25
C ALA A 317 -7.26 2.82 24.79
N ASP A 318 -6.46 2.32 25.72
CA ASP A 318 -5.45 1.27 25.47
C ASP A 318 -5.39 0.34 26.71
N ASP A 319 -6.43 -0.49 26.86
CA ASP A 319 -6.67 -1.36 28.02
C ASP A 319 -6.12 -2.78 27.87
N VAL A 320 -5.68 -3.18 26.65
CA VAL A 320 -5.09 -4.49 26.42
C VAL A 320 -3.57 -4.46 26.65
N PRO A 321 -3.02 -5.28 27.55
CA PRO A 321 -1.58 -5.30 27.83
C PRO A 321 -0.72 -5.55 26.60
N ALA A 322 0.43 -4.88 26.51
CA ALA A 322 1.36 -5.01 25.39
C ALA A 322 1.82 -6.46 25.13
N GLN A 323 1.97 -7.25 26.21
CA GLN A 323 2.33 -8.66 26.12
C GLN A 323 1.24 -9.47 25.42
N VAL A 324 -0.03 -9.25 25.74
CA VAL A 324 -1.19 -9.90 25.09
C VAL A 324 -1.25 -9.55 23.60
N LYS A 325 -1.05 -8.27 23.25
CA LYS A 325 -0.97 -7.84 21.84
C LYS A 325 0.14 -8.57 21.09
N LYS A 326 1.31 -8.73 21.72
CA LYS A 326 2.46 -9.44 21.14
C LYS A 326 2.15 -10.92 20.90
N GLU A 327 1.53 -11.58 21.87
CA GLU A 327 1.13 -12.99 21.79
C GLU A 327 0.08 -13.23 20.70
N ARG A 328 -1.00 -12.42 20.66
CA ARG A 328 -2.00 -12.47 19.60
C ARG A 328 -1.40 -12.22 18.22
N ALA A 329 -0.51 -11.23 18.11
CA ALA A 329 0.18 -10.96 16.86
C ALA A 329 1.07 -12.12 16.40
N ALA A 330 1.70 -12.84 17.31
CA ALA A 330 2.51 -14.03 17.00
C ALA A 330 1.61 -15.16 16.48
N ARG A 331 0.51 -15.46 17.17
CA ARG A 331 -0.47 -16.50 16.76
C ARG A 331 -1.06 -16.24 15.37
N LEU A 332 -1.47 -14.99 15.07
CA LEU A 332 -1.97 -14.62 13.75
C LEU A 332 -0.91 -14.75 12.65
N ARG A 333 0.35 -14.39 12.92
CA ARG A 333 1.43 -14.54 11.95
C ARG A 333 1.74 -16.01 11.67
N GLU A 334 1.70 -16.86 12.69
CA GLU A 334 1.87 -18.30 12.56
C GLU A 334 0.73 -18.91 11.73
N SER A 335 -0.53 -18.63 12.07
CA SER A 335 -1.69 -19.07 11.29
C SER A 335 -1.60 -18.64 9.83
N SER A 336 -1.31 -17.36 9.58
CA SER A 336 -1.11 -16.83 8.22
C SER A 336 0.06 -17.49 7.49
N GLY A 337 1.16 -17.78 8.19
CA GLY A 337 2.32 -18.50 7.63
C GLY A 337 1.94 -19.90 7.16
N ASN A 338 1.19 -20.63 7.99
CA ASN A 338 0.69 -21.96 7.67
C ASN A 338 -0.28 -21.96 6.48
N ALA A 339 -1.20 -20.99 6.43
CA ALA A 339 -2.12 -20.82 5.31
C ALA A 339 -1.38 -20.52 3.99
N CYS A 340 -0.37 -19.63 4.02
CA CYS A 340 0.49 -19.37 2.87
C CYS A 340 1.20 -20.65 2.40
N LEU A 341 1.84 -21.37 3.31
CA LEU A 341 2.56 -22.61 2.98
C LEU A 341 1.64 -23.67 2.38
N SER A 342 0.42 -23.82 2.92
CA SER A 342 -0.58 -24.75 2.39
C SER A 342 -0.94 -24.40 0.94
N ARG A 343 -1.28 -23.12 0.67
CA ARG A 343 -1.59 -22.64 -0.69
C ARG A 343 -0.42 -22.87 -1.64
N TRP A 344 0.80 -22.54 -1.23
CA TRP A 344 1.99 -22.67 -2.08
C TRP A 344 2.33 -24.13 -2.39
N ARG A 345 2.15 -25.05 -1.42
CA ARG A 345 2.32 -26.49 -1.66
C ARG A 345 1.37 -27.02 -2.73
N GLY A 346 0.14 -26.51 -2.77
CA GLY A 346 -0.83 -26.84 -3.81
C GLY A 346 -0.42 -26.42 -5.22
N LYS A 347 0.59 -25.54 -5.35
CA LYS A 347 1.11 -25.09 -6.66
C LYS A 347 2.30 -25.91 -7.17
N ILE A 348 2.87 -26.83 -6.39
CA ILE A 348 4.02 -27.63 -6.81
C ILE A 348 3.69 -28.39 -8.10
N GLY A 349 4.57 -28.30 -9.11
CA GLY A 349 4.39 -28.83 -10.45
C GLY A 349 3.63 -27.92 -11.40
N MET A 350 2.96 -26.88 -10.91
CA MET A 350 2.28 -25.90 -11.76
C MET A 350 3.27 -24.87 -12.30
N ALA A 351 2.96 -24.31 -13.49
CA ALA A 351 3.68 -23.19 -14.07
C ALA A 351 2.85 -21.92 -13.90
N GLU A 352 3.52 -20.85 -13.48
CA GLU A 352 2.91 -19.51 -13.35
C GLU A 352 3.79 -18.46 -14.02
N SER A 353 3.15 -17.37 -14.44
CA SER A 353 3.88 -16.18 -14.86
C SER A 353 4.37 -15.43 -13.62
N VAL A 354 5.66 -15.10 -13.56
CA VAL A 354 6.31 -14.46 -12.42
C VAL A 354 7.02 -13.18 -12.87
N LEU A 355 6.62 -12.03 -12.36
CA LEU A 355 7.34 -10.78 -12.56
C LEU A 355 8.56 -10.75 -11.65
N ILE A 356 9.76 -10.65 -12.23
CA ILE A 356 11.01 -10.58 -11.48
C ILE A 356 11.17 -9.17 -10.89
N ASP A 357 11.02 -9.07 -9.57
CA ASP A 357 11.04 -7.79 -8.83
C ASP A 357 12.46 -7.35 -8.45
N ARG A 358 13.34 -8.33 -8.24
CA ARG A 358 14.77 -8.17 -7.94
C ARG A 358 15.52 -9.47 -8.25
N PRO A 359 16.86 -9.46 -8.31
CA PRO A 359 17.63 -10.68 -8.59
C PRO A 359 17.21 -11.85 -7.68
N GLY A 360 16.87 -12.98 -8.28
CA GLY A 360 16.47 -14.20 -7.59
C GLY A 360 15.06 -14.18 -6.97
N ARG A 361 14.25 -13.16 -7.20
CA ARG A 361 12.91 -13.04 -6.60
C ARG A 361 11.91 -12.38 -7.52
N GLY A 362 10.65 -12.84 -7.43
CA GLY A 362 9.51 -12.27 -8.13
C GLY A 362 8.18 -12.58 -7.45
N TYR A 363 7.11 -12.19 -8.12
CA TYR A 363 5.73 -12.45 -7.69
C TYR A 363 4.88 -12.90 -8.86
N SER A 364 4.04 -13.93 -8.62
CA SER A 364 3.01 -14.30 -9.59
C SER A 364 1.84 -13.31 -9.60
N ASP A 365 0.88 -13.49 -10.48
CA ASP A 365 -0.31 -12.65 -10.62
C ASP A 365 -1.13 -12.63 -9.33
N ASP A 366 -1.27 -13.77 -8.64
CA ASP A 366 -1.97 -13.88 -7.36
C ASP A 366 -1.14 -13.39 -6.15
N TYR A 367 -0.02 -12.72 -6.39
CA TYR A 367 0.88 -12.15 -5.38
C TYR A 367 1.65 -13.17 -4.55
N THR A 368 1.71 -14.44 -4.98
CA THR A 368 2.58 -15.45 -4.37
C THR A 368 4.05 -15.09 -4.59
N PRO A 369 4.90 -15.09 -3.54
CA PRO A 369 6.33 -14.83 -3.69
C PRO A 369 7.05 -16.05 -4.29
N TRP A 370 7.97 -15.79 -5.23
CA TRP A 370 8.79 -16.79 -5.89
C TRP A 370 10.28 -16.50 -5.71
N LEU A 371 11.02 -17.58 -5.47
CA LEU A 371 12.47 -17.62 -5.51
C LEU A 371 12.85 -18.23 -6.87
N VAL A 372 13.15 -17.40 -7.83
CA VAL A 372 13.40 -17.80 -9.23
C VAL A 372 14.29 -16.76 -9.89
N ASP A 373 15.25 -17.21 -10.69
CA ASP A 373 16.13 -16.34 -11.46
C ASP A 373 15.46 -15.87 -12.75
N GLY A 374 15.81 -14.66 -13.17
CA GLY A 374 15.33 -14.06 -14.41
C GLY A 374 15.72 -12.58 -14.51
N PRO A 375 15.55 -11.96 -15.69
CA PRO A 375 15.82 -10.55 -15.86
C PRO A 375 14.88 -9.69 -15.02
N VAL A 376 15.42 -8.78 -14.25
CA VAL A 376 14.63 -7.85 -13.41
C VAL A 376 13.75 -6.97 -14.30
N GLY A 377 12.48 -6.89 -13.99
CA GLY A 377 11.46 -6.16 -14.76
C GLY A 377 10.72 -7.02 -15.78
N GLU A 378 11.17 -8.25 -16.02
CA GLU A 378 10.54 -9.17 -16.98
C GLU A 378 9.58 -10.15 -16.30
N ILE A 379 8.56 -10.59 -17.05
CA ILE A 379 7.68 -11.67 -16.66
C ILE A 379 8.19 -12.97 -17.29
N VAL A 380 8.48 -13.96 -16.45
CA VAL A 380 8.95 -15.28 -16.88
C VAL A 380 7.93 -16.35 -16.54
N GLN A 381 7.86 -17.42 -17.35
CA GLN A 381 7.11 -18.62 -16.99
C GLN A 381 7.98 -19.50 -16.10
N ALA A 382 7.54 -19.75 -14.88
CA ALA A 382 8.27 -20.52 -13.89
C ALA A 382 7.45 -21.70 -13.38
N GLU A 383 8.08 -22.88 -13.27
CA GLU A 383 7.47 -24.07 -12.68
C GLU A 383 7.85 -24.19 -11.21
N ALA A 384 6.85 -24.39 -10.35
CA ALA A 384 7.02 -24.58 -8.92
C ALA A 384 7.67 -25.94 -8.62
N LYS A 385 8.83 -25.94 -7.98
CA LYS A 385 9.58 -27.16 -7.63
C LYS A 385 9.55 -27.50 -6.15
N ASN A 386 9.56 -26.48 -5.30
CA ASN A 386 9.56 -26.65 -3.84
C ASN A 386 8.99 -25.40 -3.15
N VAL A 387 8.76 -25.49 -1.86
CA VAL A 387 8.22 -24.40 -1.03
C VAL A 387 9.11 -24.18 0.18
N THR A 388 9.34 -22.91 0.51
CA THR A 388 10.01 -22.47 1.74
C THR A 388 9.16 -21.43 2.45
N GLU A 389 9.53 -21.03 3.67
CA GLU A 389 8.87 -19.92 4.38
C GLU A 389 8.96 -18.57 3.64
N GLN A 390 9.87 -18.44 2.67
CA GLN A 390 10.09 -17.21 1.89
C GLN A 390 9.31 -17.19 0.57
N GLY A 391 8.71 -18.31 0.15
CA GLY A 391 7.98 -18.45 -1.10
C GLY A 391 8.26 -19.76 -1.84
N ILE A 392 7.79 -19.84 -3.06
CA ILE A 392 7.95 -20.97 -3.97
C ILE A 392 9.34 -20.92 -4.61
N ILE A 393 10.08 -22.03 -4.57
CA ILE A 393 11.28 -22.21 -5.38
C ILE A 393 10.84 -22.65 -6.78
N GLY A 394 11.17 -21.85 -7.79
CA GLY A 394 10.80 -22.12 -9.19
C GLY A 394 12.00 -22.24 -10.12
N ILE A 395 11.75 -22.87 -11.26
CA ILE A 395 12.68 -22.94 -12.38
C ILE A 395 12.00 -22.34 -13.61
N VAL A 396 12.68 -21.41 -14.28
CA VAL A 396 12.19 -20.83 -15.53
C VAL A 396 12.05 -21.92 -16.58
N ARG A 397 10.88 -22.04 -17.18
CA ARG A 397 10.66 -22.89 -18.35
C ARG A 397 11.33 -22.23 -19.55
N ARG A 398 12.25 -22.92 -20.20
CA ARG A 398 12.74 -22.52 -21.52
C ARG A 398 11.62 -22.76 -22.53
N SER A 399 11.22 -21.71 -23.23
CA SER A 399 10.33 -21.79 -24.41
C SER A 399 10.98 -22.59 -25.53
#